data_521bf957c96aa7f9e9715d334854db3c
#
_entry.id   521bf957c96aa7f9e9715d334854db3c
#
_cell.length_a   1.000
_cell.length_b   1.000
_cell.length_c   1.000
_cell.angle_alpha   90.00
_cell.angle_beta   90.00
_cell.angle_gamma   90.00
#
_symmetry.space_group_name_H-M   'P 1'
#
loop_
_entity.id
_entity.type
_entity.pdbx_description
1 polymer ?
#
loop_
_entity_poly.entity_id
_entity_poly.type
_entity_poly.pdbx_seq_one_letter_code
_entity_poly.pdbx_strand_id
1 'polypeptide(L)'
;MPPMGGVTGAMKGTGGSMGKKKERPKNTKNTIIRLFSYMKETKLQLAGALCCVLASTVSTLAASYMLRPVINNYIIGFNENGGIKSLAMALVVMASVYLLGVLATYFQAKLMLKVSQRAMFSLRRDLFVHMQKLPVSFFDMNSKGDLMSRYTNDVDVVGEMLNSTAVQLFSGIMTLVGTFAMMIYT
;
A
#
# COMPACT_ATOMS: atom_id res chain seq x y z
N MET A 1 63.36 -38.79 -18.60
CA MET A 1 62.24 -37.86 -18.50
C MET A 1 60.97 -38.67 -18.31
N PRO A 2 60.34 -38.72 -17.11
CA PRO A 2 59.05 -39.30 -16.93
C PRO A 2 57.94 -38.21 -16.97
N PRO A 3 56.72 -38.53 -17.44
CA PRO A 3 55.65 -37.57 -17.57
C PRO A 3 54.94 -37.30 -16.22
N MET A 4 54.68 -36.05 -15.96
CA MET A 4 53.92 -35.57 -14.82
C MET A 4 52.43 -35.96 -14.95
N GLY A 5 51.95 -36.78 -14.03
CA GLY A 5 50.53 -37.10 -13.87
C GLY A 5 49.76 -35.94 -13.19
N GLY A 6 48.73 -35.42 -13.88
CA GLY A 6 47.85 -34.39 -13.35
C GLY A 6 46.87 -35.01 -12.31
N VAL A 7 46.88 -34.46 -11.11
CA VAL A 7 45.91 -34.77 -10.06
C VAL A 7 44.78 -33.79 -10.17
N THR A 8 43.67 -34.15 -10.83
CA THR A 8 42.43 -33.42 -10.80
C THR A 8 41.65 -33.85 -9.56
N GLY A 9 41.88 -33.11 -8.46
CA GLY A 9 41.08 -33.22 -7.26
C GLY A 9 39.74 -32.51 -7.47
N ALA A 10 38.69 -33.27 -7.72
CA ALA A 10 37.31 -32.78 -7.74
C ALA A 10 36.89 -32.40 -6.33
N MET A 11 36.90 -31.09 -5.99
CA MET A 11 36.24 -30.54 -4.81
C MET A 11 34.74 -30.66 -5.00
N LYS A 12 34.15 -31.65 -4.38
CA LYS A 12 32.70 -31.87 -4.24
C LYS A 12 32.20 -30.81 -3.23
N GLY A 13 31.79 -29.65 -3.74
CA GLY A 13 31.14 -28.60 -2.95
C GLY A 13 29.77 -29.09 -2.46
N THR A 14 29.72 -29.53 -1.20
CA THR A 14 28.49 -29.76 -0.45
C THR A 14 27.88 -28.42 -0.07
N GLY A 15 27.30 -27.72 -1.02
CA GLY A 15 26.44 -26.55 -0.76
C GLY A 15 25.08 -27.02 -0.31
N GLY A 16 24.96 -27.44 0.95
CA GLY A 16 23.67 -27.64 1.61
C GLY A 16 22.97 -26.31 1.81
N SER A 17 22.27 -25.84 0.78
CA SER A 17 21.25 -24.81 0.95
C SER A 17 20.13 -25.43 1.79
N MET A 18 20.24 -25.25 3.13
CA MET A 18 19.13 -25.48 4.04
C MET A 18 18.07 -24.44 3.69
N GLY A 19 17.15 -24.78 2.79
CA GLY A 19 15.93 -24.04 2.54
C GLY A 19 15.16 -23.94 3.86
N LYS A 20 15.31 -22.78 4.55
CA LYS A 20 14.47 -22.42 5.68
C LYS A 20 13.02 -22.56 5.20
N LYS A 21 12.36 -23.62 5.63
CA LYS A 21 10.94 -23.87 5.40
C LYS A 21 10.19 -22.64 5.87
N LYS A 22 9.70 -21.86 4.93
CA LYS A 22 8.90 -20.65 5.21
C LYS A 22 7.63 -21.14 5.90
N GLU A 23 7.61 -21.14 7.22
CA GLU A 23 6.43 -21.50 8.01
C GLU A 23 5.32 -20.52 7.63
N ARG A 24 4.37 -21.01 6.87
CA ARG A 24 3.14 -20.25 6.59
C ARG A 24 2.42 -20.05 7.91
N PRO A 25 2.05 -18.83 8.29
CA PRO A 25 1.37 -18.55 9.56
C PRO A 25 0.08 -19.38 9.60
N LYS A 26 -0.06 -20.18 10.64
CA LYS A 26 -1.14 -21.17 10.84
C LYS A 26 -2.54 -20.54 10.91
N ASN A 27 -2.63 -19.17 11.06
CA ASN A 27 -3.87 -18.41 11.17
C ASN A 27 -3.70 -16.98 10.61
N THR A 28 -3.62 -16.85 9.29
CA THR A 28 -3.49 -15.56 8.61
C THR A 28 -4.62 -14.58 8.99
N LYS A 29 -5.84 -15.06 9.18
CA LYS A 29 -6.99 -14.24 9.61
C LYS A 29 -6.77 -13.59 10.97
N ASN A 30 -6.29 -14.35 11.96
CA ASN A 30 -6.04 -13.82 13.31
C ASN A 30 -4.86 -12.82 13.33
N THR A 31 -3.87 -13.01 12.46
CA THR A 31 -2.74 -12.08 12.31
C THR A 31 -3.21 -10.75 11.72
N ILE A 32 -4.03 -10.79 10.69
CA ILE A 32 -4.62 -9.59 10.07
C ILE A 32 -5.51 -8.86 11.08
N ILE A 33 -6.38 -9.56 11.80
CA ILE A 33 -7.25 -8.97 12.82
C ILE A 33 -6.44 -8.30 13.94
N ARG A 34 -5.33 -8.91 14.37
CA ARG A 34 -4.42 -8.31 15.35
C ARG A 34 -3.76 -7.04 14.80
N LEU A 35 -3.30 -7.03 13.55
CA LEU A 35 -2.76 -5.82 12.90
C LEU A 35 -3.79 -4.70 12.87
N PHE A 36 -5.03 -4.99 12.47
CA PHE A 36 -6.12 -4.03 12.54
C PHE A 36 -6.47 -3.59 13.98
N SER A 37 -6.22 -4.44 14.97
CA SER A 37 -6.40 -4.07 16.38
C SER A 37 -5.42 -3.00 16.85
N TYR A 38 -4.18 -2.97 16.35
CA TYR A 38 -3.21 -1.89 16.63
C TYR A 38 -3.64 -0.54 16.03
N MET A 39 -4.49 -0.57 15.00
CA MET A 39 -5.06 0.64 14.40
C MET A 39 -6.30 1.15 15.15
N LYS A 40 -6.82 0.42 16.16
CA LYS A 40 -8.04 0.81 16.91
C LYS A 40 -7.89 2.12 17.68
N GLU A 41 -6.70 2.47 18.13
CA GLU A 41 -6.44 3.74 18.83
C GLU A 41 -6.53 4.95 17.88
N THR A 42 -6.44 4.74 16.57
CA THR A 42 -6.49 5.77 15.54
C THR A 42 -7.73 5.69 14.64
N LYS A 43 -8.85 5.19 15.18
CA LYS A 43 -10.10 4.97 14.43
C LYS A 43 -10.58 6.20 13.67
N LEU A 44 -10.48 7.38 14.30
CA LEU A 44 -10.91 8.64 13.69
C LEU A 44 -10.02 9.00 12.49
N GLN A 45 -8.70 8.80 12.61
CA GLN A 45 -7.76 9.09 11.52
C GLN A 45 -7.92 8.07 10.37
N LEU A 46 -8.18 6.81 10.70
CA LEU A 46 -8.48 5.76 9.72
C LEU A 46 -9.80 6.07 8.98
N ALA A 47 -10.85 6.43 9.70
CA ALA A 47 -12.12 6.83 9.10
C ALA A 47 -11.94 8.06 8.20
N GLY A 48 -11.17 9.06 8.64
CA GLY A 48 -10.80 10.22 7.81
C GLY A 48 -10.04 9.83 6.55
N ALA A 49 -9.08 8.91 6.64
CA ALA A 49 -8.36 8.41 5.48
C ALA A 49 -9.29 7.70 4.49
N LEU A 50 -10.23 6.85 4.98
CA LEU A 50 -11.22 6.19 4.15
C LEU A 50 -12.18 7.18 3.47
N CYS A 51 -12.65 8.21 4.18
CA CYS A 51 -13.42 9.29 3.57
C CYS A 51 -12.65 10.00 2.45
N CYS A 52 -11.36 10.28 2.66
CA CYS A 52 -10.51 10.88 1.63
C CYS A 52 -10.33 9.95 0.41
N VAL A 53 -10.23 8.62 0.63
CA VAL A 53 -10.20 7.64 -0.48
C VAL A 53 -11.49 7.72 -1.29
N LEU A 54 -12.64 7.74 -0.63
CA LEU A 54 -13.94 7.87 -1.30
C LEU A 54 -14.02 9.17 -2.09
N ALA A 55 -13.63 10.29 -1.49
CA ALA A 55 -13.63 11.60 -2.15
C ALA A 55 -12.71 11.63 -3.38
N SER A 56 -11.51 11.05 -3.30
CA SER A 56 -10.56 10.99 -4.41
C SER A 56 -11.07 10.09 -5.54
N THR A 57 -11.65 8.93 -5.22
CA THR A 57 -12.21 8.02 -6.23
C THR A 57 -13.42 8.62 -6.94
N VAL A 58 -14.33 9.25 -6.19
CA VAL A 58 -15.50 9.95 -6.76
C VAL A 58 -15.03 11.09 -7.68
N SER A 59 -14.03 11.87 -7.26
CA SER A 59 -13.45 12.94 -8.08
C SER A 59 -12.87 12.41 -9.40
N THR A 60 -12.14 11.29 -9.35
CA THR A 60 -11.56 10.66 -10.55
C THR A 60 -12.64 10.15 -11.51
N LEU A 61 -13.68 9.50 -10.98
CA LEU A 61 -14.80 9.02 -11.79
C LEU A 61 -15.61 10.18 -12.39
N ALA A 62 -15.90 11.22 -11.59
CA ALA A 62 -16.59 12.42 -12.06
C ALA A 62 -15.81 13.14 -13.17
N ALA A 63 -14.49 13.26 -13.02
CA ALA A 63 -13.63 13.85 -14.03
C ALA A 63 -13.65 13.05 -15.34
N SER A 64 -13.63 11.71 -15.26
CA SER A 64 -13.75 10.84 -16.43
C SER A 64 -15.11 10.97 -17.11
N TYR A 65 -16.18 11.07 -16.34
CA TYR A 65 -17.54 11.27 -16.86
C TYR A 65 -17.71 12.63 -17.54
N MET A 66 -17.12 13.70 -16.98
CA MET A 66 -17.19 15.05 -17.55
C MET A 66 -16.43 15.18 -18.89
N LEU A 67 -15.51 14.28 -19.19
CA LEU A 67 -14.76 14.32 -20.45
C LEU A 67 -15.68 14.17 -21.67
N ARG A 68 -16.69 13.30 -21.60
CA ARG A 68 -17.64 13.05 -22.69
C ARG A 68 -18.45 14.29 -23.08
N PRO A 69 -19.17 14.98 -22.16
CA PRO A 69 -19.88 16.21 -22.51
C PRO A 69 -18.96 17.34 -22.96
N VAL A 70 -17.74 17.43 -22.41
CA VAL A 70 -16.77 18.44 -22.86
C VAL A 70 -16.38 18.22 -24.32
N ILE A 71 -16.12 16.99 -24.73
CA ILE A 71 -15.77 16.67 -26.10
C ILE A 71 -16.97 16.91 -27.03
N ASN A 72 -18.14 16.38 -26.72
CA ASN A 72 -19.30 16.43 -27.59
C ASN A 72 -19.87 17.84 -27.73
N ASN A 73 -20.02 18.57 -26.62
CA ASN A 73 -20.73 19.86 -26.64
C ASN A 73 -19.82 21.04 -26.95
N TYR A 74 -18.53 20.97 -26.59
CA TYR A 74 -17.61 22.11 -26.67
C TYR A 74 -16.53 21.96 -27.74
N ILE A 75 -16.17 20.74 -28.14
CA ILE A 75 -15.19 20.51 -29.21
C ILE A 75 -15.92 20.27 -30.53
N ILE A 76 -16.86 19.34 -30.57
CA ILE A 76 -17.61 19.00 -31.80
C ILE A 76 -18.66 20.06 -32.10
N GLY A 77 -19.39 20.56 -31.08
CA GLY A 77 -20.41 21.61 -31.19
C GLY A 77 -19.89 23.03 -30.96
N PHE A 78 -18.65 23.33 -31.31
CA PHE A 78 -17.97 24.60 -31.01
C PHE A 78 -18.71 25.85 -31.51
N ASN A 79 -19.35 25.78 -32.70
CA ASN A 79 -20.07 26.91 -33.30
C ASN A 79 -21.47 27.15 -32.70
N GLU A 80 -22.08 26.14 -32.06
CA GLU A 80 -23.44 26.23 -31.52
C GLU A 80 -23.50 26.67 -30.07
N ASN A 81 -22.47 26.37 -29.26
CA ASN A 81 -22.48 26.50 -27.80
C ASN A 81 -21.63 27.64 -27.22
N GLY A 82 -21.48 28.76 -27.92
CA GLY A 82 -20.91 29.99 -27.33
C GLY A 82 -19.39 30.11 -27.40
N GLY A 83 -18.72 29.33 -28.24
CA GLY A 83 -17.32 29.52 -28.60
C GLY A 83 -16.31 29.32 -27.44
N ILE A 84 -15.18 30.02 -27.51
CA ILE A 84 -14.00 29.86 -26.64
C ILE A 84 -14.31 30.07 -25.15
N LYS A 85 -15.24 30.97 -24.78
CA LYS A 85 -15.57 31.28 -23.39
C LYS A 85 -16.24 30.09 -22.66
N SER A 86 -17.17 29.40 -23.33
CA SER A 86 -17.86 28.27 -22.71
C SER A 86 -16.96 27.04 -22.61
N LEU A 87 -16.08 26.82 -23.60
CA LEU A 87 -15.02 25.80 -23.49
C LEU A 87 -14.07 26.09 -22.33
N ALA A 88 -13.61 27.35 -22.18
CA ALA A 88 -12.73 27.74 -21.08
C ALA A 88 -13.41 27.51 -19.70
N MET A 89 -14.70 27.86 -19.56
CA MET A 89 -15.45 27.61 -18.35
C MET A 89 -15.55 26.11 -18.03
N ALA A 90 -15.84 25.28 -19.00
CA ALA A 90 -15.91 23.82 -18.83
C ALA A 90 -14.56 23.23 -18.38
N LEU A 91 -13.45 23.71 -18.96
CA LEU A 91 -12.09 23.31 -18.55
C LEU A 91 -11.75 23.76 -17.14
N VAL A 92 -12.15 24.97 -16.73
CA VAL A 92 -11.95 25.44 -15.34
C VAL A 92 -12.72 24.57 -14.34
N VAL A 93 -13.97 24.22 -14.63
CA VAL A 93 -14.75 23.31 -13.78
C VAL A 93 -14.08 21.93 -13.69
N MET A 94 -13.65 21.38 -14.82
CA MET A 94 -12.94 20.11 -14.84
C MET A 94 -11.63 20.17 -14.05
N ALA A 95 -10.84 21.23 -14.20
CA ALA A 95 -9.62 21.47 -13.43
C ALA A 95 -9.90 21.56 -11.92
N SER A 96 -10.99 22.21 -11.52
CA SER A 96 -11.37 22.30 -10.09
C SER A 96 -11.71 20.93 -9.49
N VAL A 97 -12.40 20.06 -10.22
CA VAL A 97 -12.71 18.69 -9.78
C VAL A 97 -11.42 17.86 -9.63
N TYR A 98 -10.49 17.96 -10.58
CA TYR A 98 -9.18 17.31 -10.44
C TYR A 98 -8.38 17.85 -9.25
N LEU A 99 -8.39 19.15 -9.02
CA LEU A 99 -7.70 19.77 -7.88
C LEU A 99 -8.24 19.26 -6.55
N LEU A 100 -9.56 19.14 -6.42
CA LEU A 100 -10.19 18.54 -5.24
C LEU A 100 -9.75 17.08 -5.03
N GLY A 101 -9.66 16.29 -6.10
CA GLY A 101 -9.15 14.93 -6.04
C GLY A 101 -7.70 14.84 -5.57
N VAL A 102 -6.83 15.72 -6.06
CA VAL A 102 -5.42 15.79 -5.65
C VAL A 102 -5.31 16.18 -4.17
N LEU A 103 -6.08 17.16 -3.71
CA LEU A 103 -6.11 17.55 -2.30
C LEU A 103 -6.59 16.40 -1.42
N ALA A 104 -7.65 15.70 -1.82
CA ALA A 104 -8.14 14.53 -1.10
C ALA A 104 -7.06 13.44 -0.98
N THR A 105 -6.35 13.14 -2.07
CA THR A 105 -5.24 12.18 -2.09
C THR A 105 -4.08 12.61 -1.19
N TYR A 106 -3.75 13.89 -1.17
CA TYR A 106 -2.71 14.43 -0.29
C TYR A 106 -3.07 14.24 1.20
N PHE A 107 -4.31 14.61 1.59
CA PHE A 107 -4.77 14.43 2.97
C PHE A 107 -4.85 12.96 3.35
N GLN A 108 -5.32 12.10 2.46
CA GLN A 108 -5.34 10.65 2.61
C GLN A 108 -3.95 10.10 2.94
N ALA A 109 -2.94 10.43 2.11
CA ALA A 109 -1.57 9.97 2.30
C ALA A 109 -1.00 10.43 3.66
N LYS A 110 -1.25 11.69 4.04
CA LYS A 110 -0.80 12.24 5.32
C LYS A 110 -1.46 11.59 6.53
N LEU A 111 -2.75 11.30 6.45
CA LEU A 111 -3.48 10.59 7.51
C LEU A 111 -3.01 9.14 7.64
N MET A 112 -2.87 8.44 6.51
CA MET A 112 -2.47 7.05 6.50
C MET A 112 -1.03 6.85 7.01
N LEU A 113 -0.12 7.78 6.67
CA LEU A 113 1.24 7.78 7.20
C LEU A 113 1.23 7.87 8.75
N LYS A 114 0.42 8.76 9.33
CA LYS A 114 0.30 8.87 10.79
C LYS A 114 -0.26 7.59 11.44
N VAL A 115 -1.26 6.97 10.81
CA VAL A 115 -1.84 5.71 11.28
C VAL A 115 -0.80 4.60 11.24
N SER A 116 -0.07 4.47 10.12
CA SER A 116 0.99 3.47 9.96
C SER A 116 2.12 3.66 10.97
N GLN A 117 2.62 4.88 11.17
CA GLN A 117 3.68 5.16 12.13
C GLN A 117 3.28 4.81 13.57
N ARG A 118 2.05 5.11 13.97
CA ARG A 118 1.55 4.72 15.31
C ARG A 118 1.42 3.21 15.47
N ALA A 119 0.91 2.53 14.45
CA ALA A 119 0.82 1.07 14.45
C ALA A 119 2.21 0.43 14.55
N MET A 120 3.19 0.93 13.81
CA MET A 120 4.59 0.47 13.89
C MET A 120 5.21 0.72 15.26
N PHE A 121 4.98 1.89 15.85
CA PHE A 121 5.46 2.20 17.20
C PHE A 121 4.89 1.22 18.23
N SER A 122 3.59 0.96 18.20
CA SER A 122 2.94 -0.01 19.11
C SER A 122 3.47 -1.43 18.87
N LEU A 123 3.65 -1.83 17.61
CA LEU A 123 4.19 -3.15 17.26
C LEU A 123 5.63 -3.32 17.77
N ARG A 124 6.49 -2.32 17.57
CA ARG A 124 7.88 -2.35 18.08
C ARG A 124 7.93 -2.41 19.60
N ARG A 125 7.07 -1.65 20.27
CA ARG A 125 6.96 -1.68 21.73
C ARG A 125 6.57 -3.07 22.25
N ASP A 126 5.54 -3.67 21.65
CA ASP A 126 5.07 -4.99 22.05
C ASP A 126 6.10 -6.09 21.78
N LEU A 127 6.79 -6.02 20.63
CA LEU A 127 7.91 -6.92 20.33
C LEU A 127 9.03 -6.77 21.36
N PHE A 128 9.41 -5.55 21.71
CA PHE A 128 10.46 -5.29 22.69
C PHE A 128 10.10 -5.85 24.09
N VAL A 129 8.89 -5.58 24.57
CA VAL A 129 8.38 -6.12 25.83
C VAL A 129 8.34 -7.66 25.81
N HIS A 130 7.99 -8.24 24.67
CA HIS A 130 7.97 -9.70 24.51
C HIS A 130 9.38 -10.30 24.55
N MET A 131 10.33 -9.65 23.85
CA MET A 131 11.74 -10.07 23.86
C MET A 131 12.35 -10.03 25.27
N GLN A 132 12.02 -9.02 26.09
CA GLN A 132 12.51 -8.95 27.48
C GLN A 132 12.01 -10.09 28.37
N LYS A 133 10.89 -10.73 28.05
CA LYS A 133 10.32 -11.85 28.81
C LYS A 133 10.89 -13.21 28.38
N LEU A 134 11.71 -13.27 27.35
CA LEU A 134 12.28 -14.52 26.86
C LEU A 134 13.48 -14.93 27.76
N PRO A 135 13.65 -16.23 28.00
CA PRO A 135 14.81 -16.72 28.77
C PRO A 135 16.11 -16.51 27.99
N VAL A 136 17.21 -16.35 28.73
CA VAL A 136 18.55 -16.11 28.12
C VAL A 136 18.94 -17.22 27.16
N SER A 137 18.57 -18.46 27.41
CA SER A 137 18.81 -19.61 26.54
C SER A 137 18.23 -19.43 25.13
N PHE A 138 17.16 -18.65 24.96
CA PHE A 138 16.61 -18.33 23.63
C PHE A 138 17.57 -17.47 22.79
N PHE A 139 18.26 -16.53 23.45
CA PHE A 139 19.23 -15.64 22.79
C PHE A 139 20.54 -16.36 22.42
N ASP A 140 20.90 -17.41 23.17
CA ASP A 140 22.06 -18.25 22.89
C ASP A 140 21.81 -19.18 21.70
N MET A 141 20.56 -19.63 21.52
CA MET A 141 20.16 -20.51 20.41
C MET A 141 19.85 -19.79 19.11
N ASN A 142 19.59 -18.48 19.14
CA ASN A 142 19.23 -17.70 17.97
C ASN A 142 20.30 -16.65 17.70
N SER A 143 20.62 -16.46 16.41
CA SER A 143 21.56 -15.40 16.00
C SER A 143 21.00 -14.02 16.38
N LYS A 144 21.79 -13.22 17.09
CA LYS A 144 21.45 -11.83 17.43
C LYS A 144 21.11 -11.00 16.19
N GLY A 145 21.78 -11.27 15.07
CA GLY A 145 21.50 -10.60 13.78
C GLY A 145 20.14 -10.95 13.18
N ASP A 146 19.68 -12.23 13.30
CA ASP A 146 18.36 -12.65 12.81
C ASP A 146 17.24 -12.01 13.63
N LEU A 147 17.41 -11.93 14.96
CA LEU A 147 16.45 -11.25 15.83
C LEU A 147 16.37 -9.75 15.54
N MET A 148 17.50 -9.09 15.32
CA MET A 148 17.54 -7.67 15.01
C MET A 148 16.96 -7.38 13.63
N SER A 149 17.22 -8.24 12.65
CA SER A 149 16.61 -8.13 11.31
C SER A 149 15.09 -8.24 11.37
N ARG A 150 14.53 -9.13 12.16
CA ARG A 150 13.07 -9.23 12.35
C ARG A 150 12.49 -8.00 13.05
N TYR A 151 13.20 -7.47 14.04
CA TYR A 151 12.76 -6.28 14.78
C TYR A 151 12.78 -5.01 13.91
N THR A 152 13.70 -4.89 12.96
CA THR A 152 13.83 -3.73 12.07
C THR A 152 13.11 -3.97 10.74
N ASN A 153 13.61 -4.89 9.91
CA ASN A 153 13.14 -5.06 8.54
C ASN A 153 11.71 -5.60 8.44
N ASP A 154 11.35 -6.62 9.23
CA ASP A 154 10.00 -7.21 9.14
C ASP A 154 8.94 -6.21 9.61
N VAL A 155 9.25 -5.41 10.64
CA VAL A 155 8.33 -4.36 11.12
C VAL A 155 8.18 -3.24 10.09
N ASP A 156 9.26 -2.84 9.42
CA ASP A 156 9.21 -1.81 8.38
C ASP A 156 8.39 -2.26 7.16
N VAL A 157 8.54 -3.52 6.74
CA VAL A 157 7.72 -4.14 5.68
C VAL A 157 6.23 -4.14 6.07
N VAL A 158 5.90 -4.48 7.32
CA VAL A 158 4.51 -4.39 7.82
C VAL A 158 3.99 -2.95 7.76
N GLY A 159 4.81 -1.97 8.15
CA GLY A 159 4.46 -0.55 8.07
C GLY A 159 4.18 -0.09 6.63
N GLU A 160 5.00 -0.51 5.68
CA GLU A 160 4.80 -0.22 4.26
C GLU A 160 3.53 -0.87 3.72
N MET A 161 3.27 -2.13 4.08
CA MET A 161 2.03 -2.83 3.72
C MET A 161 0.79 -2.11 4.26
N LEU A 162 0.83 -1.62 5.50
CA LEU A 162 -0.28 -0.87 6.08
C LEU A 162 -0.48 0.48 5.40
N ASN A 163 0.61 1.16 5.03
CA ASN A 163 0.56 2.49 4.44
C ASN A 163 0.12 2.49 2.97
N SER A 164 0.68 1.58 2.15
CA SER A 164 0.48 1.58 0.70
C SER A 164 -0.53 0.52 0.24
N THR A 165 -0.31 -0.75 0.61
CA THR A 165 -1.10 -1.87 0.08
C THR A 165 -2.56 -1.83 0.54
N ALA A 166 -2.82 -1.49 1.82
CA ALA A 166 -4.18 -1.39 2.34
C ALA A 166 -4.97 -0.29 1.62
N VAL A 167 -4.34 0.87 1.39
CA VAL A 167 -4.95 1.99 0.66
C VAL A 167 -5.23 1.61 -0.79
N GLN A 168 -4.28 0.98 -1.47
CA GLN A 168 -4.42 0.57 -2.88
C GLN A 168 -5.53 -0.47 -3.06
N LEU A 169 -5.62 -1.47 -2.18
CA LEU A 169 -6.69 -2.46 -2.21
C LEU A 169 -8.06 -1.81 -2.05
N PHE A 170 -8.20 -0.92 -1.07
CA PHE A 170 -9.46 -0.25 -0.80
C PHE A 170 -9.87 0.68 -1.96
N SER A 171 -8.96 1.51 -2.46
CA SER A 171 -9.23 2.40 -3.60
C SER A 171 -9.50 1.61 -4.88
N GLY A 172 -8.79 0.51 -5.12
CA GLY A 172 -9.00 -0.37 -6.28
C GLY A 172 -10.40 -0.99 -6.29
N ILE A 173 -10.86 -1.52 -5.14
CA ILE A 173 -12.22 -2.05 -5.01
C ILE A 173 -13.26 -0.96 -5.26
N MET A 174 -13.08 0.23 -4.66
CA MET A 174 -13.98 1.36 -4.83
C MET A 174 -14.04 1.85 -6.29
N THR A 175 -12.89 1.89 -6.96
CA THR A 175 -12.82 2.27 -8.38
C THR A 175 -13.52 1.24 -9.26
N LEU A 176 -13.32 -0.05 -9.02
CA LEU A 176 -14.03 -1.11 -9.75
C LEU A 176 -15.55 -0.99 -9.58
N VAL A 177 -16.02 -0.92 -8.33
CA VAL A 177 -17.45 -0.79 -8.04
C VAL A 177 -18.02 0.50 -8.67
N GLY A 178 -17.32 1.61 -8.55
CA GLY A 178 -17.74 2.89 -9.13
C GLY A 178 -17.79 2.86 -10.66
N THR A 179 -16.81 2.23 -11.31
CA THR A 179 -16.79 2.08 -12.77
C THR A 179 -17.94 1.20 -13.25
N PHE A 180 -18.19 0.05 -12.59
CA PHE A 180 -19.33 -0.79 -12.93
C PHE A 180 -20.66 -0.07 -12.72
N ALA A 181 -20.83 0.65 -11.63
CA ALA A 181 -22.03 1.45 -11.38
C ALA A 181 -22.26 2.51 -12.48
N MET A 182 -21.21 3.19 -12.89
CA MET A 182 -21.25 4.16 -14.00
C MET A 182 -21.61 3.49 -15.34
N MET A 183 -21.06 2.31 -15.63
CA MET A 183 -21.37 1.57 -16.86
C MET A 183 -22.86 1.15 -16.93
N ILE A 184 -23.46 0.79 -15.80
CA ILE A 184 -24.89 0.42 -15.76
C ILE A 184 -25.80 1.65 -15.92
N TYR A 185 -25.32 2.82 -15.44
CA TYR A 185 -26.10 4.06 -15.50
C TYR A 185 -26.02 4.77 -16.85
N THR A 186 -24.93 4.56 -17.62
CA THR A 186 -24.70 5.22 -18.91
C THR A 186 -25.18 4.38 -20.08
#